data_863b27c75fb7607cb59b967d14a210df
#
_entry.id   863b27c75fb7607cb59b967d14a210df
#
_cell.length_a   1.000
_cell.length_b   1.000
_cell.length_c   1.000
_cell.angle_alpha   90.00
_cell.angle_beta   90.00
_cell.angle_gamma   90.00
#
_symmetry.space_group_name_H-M   'P 1'
#
loop_
_entity.id
_entity.type
_entity.pdbx_description
1 polymer ?
#
loop_
_entity_poly.entity_id
_entity_poly.type
_entity_poly.pdbx_seq_one_letter_code
_entity_poly.pdbx_strand_id
1 'polypeptide(L)'
;MDKNYTMPIYQKIALDIANKIYTGEIQEDSVLFGRSVLAGKYNVSPETIRRAVKILEDIGVVKSIKGKGVIVLSPDKASSFIKKYRDITNISSYKSTLYNLIDTKSNLENEILDTINKILDYSNRLEIINPLVPVQFTINSNCKYIGQTAAQTKFWQNTG
;
A
#
# COMPACT_ATOMS: atom_id res chain seq x y z
N MET A 1 -2.24 11.69 -3.89
CA MET A 1 -3.68 11.92 -3.57
C MET A 1 -4.23 10.67 -2.92
N ASP A 2 -4.15 10.62 -1.60
CA ASP A 2 -4.67 9.51 -0.80
C ASP A 2 -6.20 9.54 -0.83
N LYS A 3 -6.80 8.77 -1.73
CA LYS A 3 -8.18 8.36 -1.55
C LYS A 3 -8.21 7.23 -0.53
N ASN A 4 -8.11 7.60 0.76
CA ASN A 4 -8.59 6.73 1.82
C ASN A 4 -10.02 6.33 1.45
N TYR A 5 -10.20 5.08 1.07
CA TYR A 5 -11.51 4.54 0.71
C TYR A 5 -12.31 4.36 2.00
N THR A 6 -12.81 5.50 2.50
CA THR A 6 -13.66 5.50 3.68
C THR A 6 -15.01 4.99 3.25
N MET A 7 -15.36 3.79 3.74
CA MET A 7 -16.66 3.18 3.46
C MET A 7 -17.80 4.16 3.76
N PRO A 8 -18.69 4.44 2.81
CA PRO A 8 -19.82 5.33 3.01
C PRO A 8 -20.67 4.93 4.20
N ILE A 9 -21.23 5.90 4.93
CA ILE A 9 -21.97 5.65 6.18
C ILE A 9 -23.15 4.71 6.00
N TYR A 10 -23.88 4.79 4.90
CA TYR A 10 -25.00 3.90 4.62
C TYR A 10 -24.57 2.43 4.43
N GLN A 11 -23.37 2.19 3.92
CA GLN A 11 -22.81 0.83 3.80
C GLN A 11 -22.40 0.27 5.15
N LYS A 12 -21.79 1.12 6.03
CA LYS A 12 -21.46 0.74 7.41
C LYS A 12 -22.73 0.35 8.19
N ILE A 13 -23.80 1.10 8.01
CA ILE A 13 -25.10 0.81 8.64
C ILE A 13 -25.69 -0.48 8.09
N ALA A 14 -25.65 -0.71 6.78
CA ALA A 14 -26.11 -1.95 6.19
C ALA A 14 -25.34 -3.16 6.74
N LEU A 15 -24.03 -3.04 6.88
CA LEU A 15 -23.19 -4.09 7.46
C LEU A 15 -23.49 -4.34 8.94
N ASP A 16 -23.71 -3.29 9.75
CA ASP A 16 -24.07 -3.42 11.15
C ASP A 16 -25.45 -4.11 11.33
N ILE A 17 -26.44 -3.73 10.53
CA ILE A 17 -27.74 -4.40 10.53
C ILE A 17 -27.60 -5.87 10.12
N ALA A 18 -26.83 -6.17 9.07
CA ALA A 18 -26.57 -7.54 8.64
C ALA A 18 -25.89 -8.38 9.73
N ASN A 19 -24.92 -7.80 10.46
CA ASN A 19 -24.27 -8.46 11.58
C ASN A 19 -25.26 -8.78 12.70
N LYS A 20 -26.16 -7.85 13.07
CA LYS A 20 -27.18 -8.07 14.09
C LYS A 20 -28.19 -9.16 13.70
N ILE A 21 -28.49 -9.26 12.42
CA ILE A 21 -29.32 -10.35 11.88
C ILE A 21 -28.57 -11.68 11.96
N TYR A 22 -27.32 -11.71 11.56
CA TYR A 22 -26.48 -12.91 11.58
C TYR A 22 -26.21 -13.42 13.00
N THR A 23 -25.99 -12.52 13.95
CA THR A 23 -25.76 -12.89 15.37
C THR A 23 -27.06 -13.26 16.12
N GLY A 24 -28.23 -13.12 15.47
CA GLY A 24 -29.54 -13.41 16.10
C GLY A 24 -30.04 -12.30 17.05
N GLU A 25 -29.36 -11.16 17.12
CA GLU A 25 -29.88 -9.98 17.86
C GLU A 25 -31.19 -9.48 17.20
N ILE A 26 -31.30 -9.64 15.88
CA ILE A 26 -32.53 -9.38 15.13
C ILE A 26 -32.96 -10.70 14.47
N GLN A 27 -34.10 -11.22 14.89
CA GLN A 27 -34.58 -12.54 14.44
C GLN A 27 -35.19 -12.50 13.04
N GLU A 28 -35.18 -13.64 12.36
CA GLU A 28 -35.92 -13.86 11.10
C GLU A 28 -37.40 -13.58 11.31
N ASP A 29 -38.06 -13.08 10.27
CA ASP A 29 -39.47 -12.65 10.28
C ASP A 29 -39.79 -11.48 11.24
N SER A 30 -38.81 -10.97 11.97
CA SER A 30 -39.01 -9.79 12.79
C SER A 30 -39.09 -8.51 11.97
N VAL A 31 -39.76 -7.50 12.49
CA VAL A 31 -39.84 -6.18 11.84
C VAL A 31 -38.71 -5.32 12.37
N LEU A 32 -37.85 -4.86 11.45
CA LEU A 32 -36.92 -3.79 11.77
C LEU A 32 -37.69 -2.51 12.11
N PHE A 33 -37.15 -1.74 13.04
CA PHE A 33 -37.76 -0.45 13.40
C PHE A 33 -37.97 0.44 12.16
N GLY A 34 -38.98 1.28 12.19
CA GLY A 34 -39.26 2.24 11.14
C GLY A 34 -38.05 3.12 10.80
N ARG A 35 -37.98 3.59 9.55
CA ARG A 35 -36.82 4.36 9.03
C ARG A 35 -36.45 5.54 9.93
N SER A 36 -37.45 6.25 10.48
CA SER A 36 -37.21 7.39 11.38
C SER A 36 -36.56 6.96 12.69
N VAL A 37 -36.99 5.83 13.25
CA VAL A 37 -36.42 5.28 14.49
C VAL A 37 -34.98 4.84 14.29
N LEU A 38 -34.70 4.14 13.15
CA LEU A 38 -33.35 3.76 12.76
C LEU A 38 -32.48 5.00 12.50
N ALA A 39 -33.02 6.04 11.86
CA ALA A 39 -32.31 7.29 11.62
C ALA A 39 -31.88 7.95 12.93
N GLY A 40 -32.75 7.98 13.95
CA GLY A 40 -32.40 8.43 15.28
C GLY A 40 -31.35 7.56 15.96
N LYS A 41 -31.50 6.21 15.92
CA LYS A 41 -30.54 5.27 16.51
C LYS A 41 -29.12 5.39 15.94
N TYR A 42 -29.00 5.59 14.63
CA TYR A 42 -27.71 5.74 13.96
C TYR A 42 -27.25 7.20 13.81
N ASN A 43 -28.04 8.16 14.28
CA ASN A 43 -27.79 9.60 14.16
C ASN A 43 -27.48 10.03 12.72
N VAL A 44 -28.31 9.61 11.77
CA VAL A 44 -28.20 9.90 10.34
C VAL A 44 -29.55 10.32 9.75
N SER A 45 -29.52 10.84 8.52
CA SER A 45 -30.76 11.18 7.83
C SER A 45 -31.60 9.93 7.48
N PRO A 46 -32.94 10.05 7.43
CA PRO A 46 -33.82 8.95 6.96
C PRO A 46 -33.45 8.45 5.56
N GLU A 47 -32.91 9.31 4.70
CA GLU A 47 -32.43 8.94 3.35
C GLU A 47 -31.21 8.02 3.42
N THR A 48 -30.30 8.24 4.39
CA THR A 48 -29.14 7.36 4.61
C THR A 48 -29.61 5.97 5.02
N ILE A 49 -30.60 5.87 5.91
CA ILE A 49 -31.21 4.58 6.27
C ILE A 49 -31.92 3.93 5.07
N ARG A 50 -32.62 4.71 4.25
CA ARG A 50 -33.28 4.21 3.04
C ARG A 50 -32.25 3.54 2.11
N ARG A 51 -31.09 4.15 1.91
CA ARG A 51 -30.00 3.59 1.11
C ARG A 51 -29.41 2.32 1.74
N ALA A 52 -29.20 2.31 3.05
CA ALA A 52 -28.72 1.12 3.77
C ALA A 52 -29.68 -0.06 3.63
N VAL A 53 -30.99 0.17 3.88
CA VAL A 53 -32.04 -0.84 3.76
C VAL A 53 -32.16 -1.33 2.30
N LYS A 54 -32.04 -0.42 1.31
CA LYS A 54 -32.09 -0.79 -0.12
C LYS A 54 -31.00 -1.80 -0.50
N ILE A 55 -29.77 -1.63 -0.01
CA ILE A 55 -28.69 -2.61 -0.22
C ILE A 55 -29.08 -3.99 0.33
N LEU A 56 -29.61 -4.05 1.56
CA LEU A 56 -30.01 -5.30 2.19
C LEU A 56 -31.22 -5.94 1.48
N GLU A 57 -32.10 -5.12 0.94
CA GLU A 57 -33.26 -5.56 0.15
C GLU A 57 -32.85 -6.14 -1.19
N ASP A 58 -31.92 -5.48 -1.91
CA ASP A 58 -31.40 -5.93 -3.21
C ASP A 58 -30.70 -7.30 -3.11
N ILE A 59 -30.13 -7.62 -1.95
CA ILE A 59 -29.50 -8.91 -1.68
C ILE A 59 -30.50 -9.93 -1.11
N GLY A 60 -31.68 -9.47 -0.71
CA GLY A 60 -32.73 -10.30 -0.14
C GLY A 60 -32.50 -10.69 1.32
N VAL A 61 -31.74 -9.91 2.06
CA VAL A 61 -31.59 -10.03 3.52
C VAL A 61 -32.85 -9.53 4.23
N VAL A 62 -33.44 -8.45 3.70
CA VAL A 62 -34.66 -7.85 4.23
C VAL A 62 -35.64 -7.54 3.09
N LYS A 63 -36.90 -7.23 3.44
CA LYS A 63 -37.92 -6.78 2.50
C LYS A 63 -38.72 -5.63 3.10
N SER A 64 -38.88 -4.56 2.34
CA SER A 64 -39.77 -3.46 2.73
C SER A 64 -41.20 -3.78 2.36
N ILE A 65 -42.12 -3.71 3.31
CA ILE A 65 -43.55 -3.90 3.12
C ILE A 65 -44.29 -2.62 3.49
N LYS A 66 -45.07 -2.10 2.53
CA LYS A 66 -45.84 -0.87 2.76
C LYS A 66 -46.80 -1.07 3.95
N GLY A 67 -46.72 -0.18 4.93
CA GLY A 67 -47.53 -0.21 6.13
C GLY A 67 -47.07 -1.16 7.26
N LYS A 68 -46.14 -2.11 6.95
CA LYS A 68 -45.61 -3.06 7.98
C LYS A 68 -44.17 -2.78 8.37
N GLY A 69 -43.42 -2.02 7.57
CA GLY A 69 -42.01 -1.75 7.80
C GLY A 69 -41.07 -2.65 7.02
N VAL A 70 -39.87 -2.88 7.56
CA VAL A 70 -38.84 -3.71 6.94
C VAL A 70 -38.78 -5.05 7.70
N ILE A 71 -39.01 -6.15 6.99
CA ILE A 71 -39.01 -7.50 7.55
C ILE A 71 -37.71 -8.20 7.21
N VAL A 72 -37.13 -8.92 8.16
CA VAL A 72 -35.94 -9.76 7.98
C VAL A 72 -36.35 -11.05 7.26
N LEU A 73 -35.65 -11.39 6.18
CA LEU A 73 -35.97 -12.58 5.36
C LEU A 73 -34.98 -13.73 5.59
N SER A 74 -33.68 -13.45 5.70
CA SER A 74 -32.68 -14.53 5.68
C SER A 74 -31.38 -14.14 6.38
N PRO A 75 -31.07 -14.77 7.52
CA PRO A 75 -29.77 -14.67 8.17
C PRO A 75 -28.62 -15.22 7.33
N ASP A 76 -28.87 -16.25 6.50
CA ASP A 76 -27.82 -16.85 5.64
C ASP A 76 -27.35 -15.86 4.58
N LYS A 77 -28.29 -15.09 4.01
CA LYS A 77 -27.94 -14.02 3.06
C LYS A 77 -27.21 -12.87 3.74
N ALA A 78 -27.51 -12.59 5.01
CA ALA A 78 -26.77 -11.63 5.81
C ALA A 78 -25.30 -12.09 6.00
N SER A 79 -25.09 -13.36 6.33
CA SER A 79 -23.75 -13.95 6.44
C SER A 79 -22.96 -13.82 5.13
N SER A 80 -23.56 -14.17 4.01
CA SER A 80 -22.94 -14.06 2.68
C SER A 80 -22.59 -12.61 2.33
N PHE A 81 -23.44 -11.66 2.67
CA PHE A 81 -23.20 -10.23 2.50
C PHE A 81 -22.02 -9.74 3.34
N ILE A 82 -21.96 -10.11 4.64
CA ILE A 82 -20.88 -9.76 5.55
C ILE A 82 -19.54 -10.28 5.02
N LYS A 83 -19.50 -11.56 4.58
CA LYS A 83 -18.30 -12.18 4.02
C LYS A 83 -17.80 -11.41 2.80
N LYS A 84 -18.69 -11.15 1.83
CA LYS A 84 -18.35 -10.38 0.62
C LYS A 84 -17.81 -8.99 0.94
N TYR A 85 -18.40 -8.29 1.91
CA TYR A 85 -17.93 -6.97 2.31
C TYR A 85 -16.58 -7.01 3.02
N ARG A 86 -16.32 -8.01 3.84
CA ARG A 86 -15.02 -8.24 4.48
C ARG A 86 -13.94 -8.42 3.43
N ASP A 87 -14.19 -9.23 2.40
CA ASP A 87 -13.24 -9.46 1.32
C ASP A 87 -12.93 -8.17 0.55
N ILE A 88 -13.95 -7.37 0.23
CA ILE A 88 -13.77 -6.06 -0.43
C ILE A 88 -12.92 -5.11 0.44
N THR A 89 -13.17 -5.07 1.74
CA THR A 89 -12.41 -4.22 2.66
C THR A 89 -10.95 -4.67 2.76
N ASN A 90 -10.71 -5.98 2.83
CA ASN A 90 -9.38 -6.57 2.84
C ASN A 90 -8.61 -6.25 1.55
N ILE A 91 -9.24 -6.41 0.38
CA ILE A 91 -8.64 -6.06 -0.91
C ILE A 91 -8.27 -4.56 -0.95
N SER A 92 -9.13 -3.69 -0.45
CA SER A 92 -8.88 -2.26 -0.42
C SER A 92 -7.67 -1.91 0.49
N SER A 93 -7.57 -2.53 1.67
CA SER A 93 -6.45 -2.34 2.58
C SER A 93 -5.13 -2.85 1.98
N TYR A 94 -5.14 -4.03 1.35
CA TYR A 94 -3.97 -4.56 0.66
C TYR A 94 -3.51 -3.70 -0.51
N LYS A 95 -4.43 -3.12 -1.27
CA LYS A 95 -4.09 -2.15 -2.32
C LYS A 95 -3.39 -0.91 -1.75
N SER A 96 -3.91 -0.35 -0.66
CA SER A 96 -3.28 0.79 0.02
C SER A 96 -1.86 0.44 0.49
N THR A 97 -1.70 -0.73 1.13
CA THR A 97 -0.39 -1.21 1.56
C THR A 97 0.56 -1.38 0.38
N LEU A 98 0.08 -1.93 -0.74
CA LEU A 98 0.89 -2.10 -1.95
C LEU A 98 1.38 -0.76 -2.49
N TYR A 99 0.51 0.24 -2.60
CA TYR A 99 0.92 1.57 -3.06
C TYR A 99 1.96 2.21 -2.15
N ASN A 100 1.80 2.10 -0.83
CA ASN A 100 2.78 2.61 0.13
C ASN A 100 4.14 1.89 -0.01
N LEU A 101 4.14 0.58 -0.24
CA LEU A 101 5.38 -0.18 -0.48
C LEU A 101 6.07 0.21 -1.78
N ILE A 102 5.31 0.47 -2.85
CA ILE A 102 5.85 0.95 -4.12
C ILE A 102 6.49 2.33 -3.95
N ASP A 103 5.84 3.24 -3.23
CA ASP A 103 6.36 4.58 -2.95
C ASP A 103 7.65 4.51 -2.10
N THR A 104 7.65 3.70 -1.04
CA THR A 104 8.83 3.45 -0.21
C THR A 104 9.99 2.89 -1.03
N LYS A 105 9.71 1.92 -1.92
CA LYS A 105 10.71 1.35 -2.83
C LYS A 105 11.34 2.44 -3.71
N SER A 106 10.52 3.31 -4.31
CA SER A 106 11.02 4.39 -5.15
C SER A 106 11.91 5.37 -4.39
N ASN A 107 11.53 5.71 -3.16
CA ASN A 107 12.33 6.59 -2.30
C ASN A 107 13.69 5.96 -1.96
N LEU A 108 13.71 4.66 -1.62
CA LEU A 108 14.95 3.92 -1.36
C LEU A 108 15.85 3.84 -2.60
N GLU A 109 15.29 3.65 -3.80
CA GLU A 109 16.04 3.67 -5.05
C GLU A 109 16.73 5.03 -5.27
N ASN A 110 16.05 6.13 -4.99
CA ASN A 110 16.61 7.47 -5.07
C ASN A 110 17.74 7.70 -4.04
N GLU A 111 17.57 7.23 -2.80
CA GLU A 111 18.61 7.30 -1.77
C GLU A 111 19.86 6.50 -2.15
N ILE A 112 19.68 5.32 -2.77
CA ILE A 112 20.78 4.51 -3.29
C ILE A 112 21.54 5.28 -4.36
N LEU A 113 20.83 5.88 -5.33
CA LEU A 113 21.45 6.66 -6.40
C LEU A 113 22.22 7.87 -5.85
N ASP A 114 21.65 8.60 -4.89
CA ASP A 114 22.30 9.71 -4.23
C ASP A 114 23.60 9.27 -3.49
N THR A 115 23.52 8.13 -2.81
CA THR A 115 24.67 7.54 -2.11
C THR A 115 25.77 7.12 -3.09
N ILE A 116 25.43 6.51 -4.22
CA ILE A 116 26.38 6.15 -5.29
C ILE A 116 27.07 7.41 -5.81
N ASN A 117 26.30 8.47 -6.11
CA ASN A 117 26.87 9.73 -6.60
C ASN A 117 27.84 10.35 -5.58
N LYS A 118 27.53 10.31 -4.29
CA LYS A 118 28.46 10.76 -3.24
C LYS A 118 29.74 9.94 -3.22
N ILE A 119 29.66 8.62 -3.33
CA ILE A 119 30.84 7.74 -3.38
C ILE A 119 31.72 8.11 -4.58
N LEU A 120 31.12 8.27 -5.76
CA LEU A 120 31.85 8.66 -6.97
C LEU A 120 32.54 10.04 -6.82
N ASP A 121 31.83 11.02 -6.23
CA ASP A 121 32.39 12.35 -5.99
C ASP A 121 33.60 12.29 -5.03
N TYR A 122 33.49 11.54 -3.93
CA TYR A 122 34.62 11.32 -3.04
C TYR A 122 35.78 10.57 -3.68
N SER A 123 35.49 9.54 -4.49
CA SER A 123 36.54 8.80 -5.22
C SER A 123 37.30 9.69 -6.18
N ASN A 124 36.59 10.50 -6.97
CA ASN A 124 37.21 11.45 -7.90
C ASN A 124 38.09 12.50 -7.15
N ARG A 125 37.64 12.99 -5.99
CA ARG A 125 38.45 13.91 -5.17
C ARG A 125 39.70 13.24 -4.63
N LEU A 126 39.63 11.99 -4.23
CA LEU A 126 40.79 11.24 -3.72
C LEU A 126 41.82 11.02 -4.84
N GLU A 127 41.41 10.74 -6.07
CA GLU A 127 42.32 10.64 -7.24
C GLU A 127 43.02 11.98 -7.51
N ILE A 128 42.34 13.11 -7.39
CA ILE A 128 42.91 14.44 -7.57
C ILE A 128 43.90 14.83 -6.44
N ILE A 129 43.61 14.41 -5.19
CA ILE A 129 44.42 14.79 -4.01
C ILE A 129 45.61 13.85 -3.83
N ASN A 130 45.57 12.64 -4.35
CA ASN A 130 46.64 11.66 -4.20
C ASN A 130 47.26 11.27 -5.55
N PRO A 131 48.11 12.11 -6.14
CA PRO A 131 48.83 11.83 -7.39
C PRO A 131 49.80 10.65 -7.28
N LEU A 132 49.94 10.08 -6.10
CA LEU A 132 50.79 8.92 -5.81
C LEU A 132 50.01 7.59 -5.72
N VAL A 133 48.88 7.49 -6.36
CA VAL A 133 48.27 6.16 -6.56
C VAL A 133 49.26 5.32 -7.37
N PRO A 134 49.82 4.25 -6.80
CA PRO A 134 50.80 3.44 -7.54
C PRO A 134 50.09 2.79 -8.71
N VAL A 135 50.47 3.21 -9.92
CA VAL A 135 50.00 2.62 -11.16
C VAL A 135 50.84 1.38 -11.42
N GLN A 136 50.27 0.22 -11.39
CA GLN A 136 50.95 -1.03 -11.64
C GLN A 136 50.96 -1.31 -13.17
N PHE A 137 52.14 -1.36 -13.77
CA PHE A 137 52.32 -1.76 -15.16
C PHE A 137 52.94 -3.14 -15.23
N THR A 138 52.38 -4.00 -16.05
CA THR A 138 53.03 -5.28 -16.40
C THR A 138 54.03 -5.03 -17.50
N ILE A 139 55.33 -5.21 -17.22
CA ILE A 139 56.41 -5.06 -18.18
C ILE A 139 56.49 -6.33 -19.03
N ASN A 140 56.42 -6.19 -20.35
CA ASN A 140 56.56 -7.30 -21.27
C ASN A 140 58.01 -7.86 -21.18
N SER A 141 58.17 -9.20 -21.30
CA SER A 141 59.44 -9.90 -21.24
C SER A 141 60.47 -9.41 -22.27
N ASN A 142 60.05 -8.74 -23.33
CA ASN A 142 60.94 -8.16 -24.35
C ASN A 142 61.41 -6.72 -24.06
N CYS A 143 61.12 -6.19 -22.87
CA CYS A 143 61.57 -4.84 -22.50
C CYS A 143 63.08 -4.80 -22.29
N LYS A 144 63.75 -3.93 -23.05
CA LYS A 144 65.23 -3.76 -23.04
C LYS A 144 65.82 -3.29 -21.66
N TYR A 145 64.98 -2.89 -20.77
CA TYR A 145 65.38 -2.36 -19.44
C TYR A 145 65.23 -3.37 -18.30
N ILE A 146 64.81 -4.60 -18.60
CA ILE A 146 64.70 -5.67 -17.59
C ILE A 146 66.05 -5.99 -17.02
N GLY A 147 66.17 -6.04 -15.68
CA GLY A 147 67.42 -6.31 -14.97
C GLY A 147 68.32 -5.10 -14.77
N GLN A 148 67.94 -3.92 -15.25
CA GLN A 148 68.66 -2.68 -15.02
C GLN A 148 68.10 -1.92 -13.83
N THR A 149 68.97 -1.21 -13.08
CA THR A 149 68.55 -0.31 -11.99
C THR A 149 68.03 1.01 -12.56
N ALA A 150 67.20 1.74 -11.78
CA ALA A 150 66.69 3.07 -12.14
C ALA A 150 67.85 4.07 -12.46
N ALA A 151 69.01 3.93 -11.79
CA ALA A 151 70.20 4.73 -12.06
C ALA A 151 70.81 4.40 -13.43
N GLN A 152 70.90 3.11 -13.81
CA GLN A 152 71.44 2.67 -15.11
C GLN A 152 70.55 3.08 -16.27
N THR A 153 69.26 3.11 -16.10
CA THR A 153 68.30 3.56 -17.09
C THR A 153 68.14 5.06 -17.20
N LYS A 154 68.83 5.81 -16.31
CA LYS A 154 68.70 7.28 -16.17
C LYS A 154 67.20 7.68 -16.04
N PHE A 155 66.43 6.87 -15.28
CA PHE A 155 64.98 6.97 -15.20
C PHE A 155 64.50 8.40 -14.87
N TRP A 156 65.12 9.03 -13.88
CA TRP A 156 64.73 10.39 -13.43
C TRP A 156 65.09 11.49 -14.47
N GLN A 157 66.05 11.24 -15.34
CA GLN A 157 66.42 12.20 -16.38
C GLN A 157 65.49 12.08 -17.58
N ASN A 158 64.89 10.92 -17.79
CA ASN A 158 64.04 10.62 -18.95
C ASN A 158 62.56 10.76 -18.66
N THR A 159 62.15 10.83 -17.39
CA THR A 159 60.72 10.93 -16.97
C THR A 159 60.37 12.31 -16.36
N GLY A 160 61.28 13.16 -16.05
CA GLY A 160 61.10 14.52 -15.56
C GLY A 160 60.92 14.54 -14.04
#